data_1cfc53d60a201df7e5ae107bc191b6de
#
_entry.id   1cfc53d60a201df7e5ae107bc191b6de
#
_cell.length_a   1.000
_cell.length_b   1.000
_cell.length_c   1.000
_cell.angle_alpha   90.00
_cell.angle_beta   90.00
_cell.angle_gamma   90.00
#
_symmetry.space_group_name_H-M   'P 1'
#
loop_
_entity.id
_entity.type
_entity.pdbx_description
1 polymer ?
#
loop_
_entity_poly.entity_id
_entity_poly.type
_entity_poly.pdbx_seq_one_letter_code
_entity_poly.pdbx_strand_id
1 'polypeptide(L)'
;MSKSIIKLYDSTLRDGAQTKGVNFSLDDKFKIYKILSDIGIDYIEGGWPGANPTDDNFFKKISRQSKSRLVAFGMMRKSGKSASNDPGLNAVLNSGVSSVCLVGKTWDFHVKNALKVSYTENLDMISDSIFYASKRLDEVMFDAEHFFDGFKNNKKYSMNTLKRALESGARWIVLCDTNGGTLPYELPEIINEVKKIIPQDKLGVHFHNDTDNA
;
A
#
# COMPACT_ATOMS: atom_id res chain seq x y z
N MET A 1 -17.40 1.32 -25.30
CA MET A 1 -16.22 1.20 -24.41
C MET A 1 -16.49 2.03 -23.18
N SER A 2 -16.63 1.44 -21.99
CA SER A 2 -16.74 2.23 -20.76
C SER A 2 -15.42 2.96 -20.57
N LYS A 3 -15.47 4.28 -20.32
CA LYS A 3 -14.29 5.05 -19.96
C LYS A 3 -13.74 4.45 -18.66
N SER A 4 -12.50 3.96 -18.68
CA SER A 4 -11.80 3.57 -17.45
C SER A 4 -11.59 4.84 -16.62
N ILE A 5 -12.15 4.88 -15.42
CA ILE A 5 -11.96 5.99 -14.50
C ILE A 5 -10.64 5.75 -13.77
N ILE A 6 -9.69 6.67 -13.92
CA ILE A 6 -8.46 6.68 -13.13
C ILE A 6 -8.80 7.21 -11.74
N LYS A 7 -8.30 6.54 -10.71
CA LYS A 7 -8.41 6.94 -9.31
C LYS A 7 -7.10 7.57 -8.83
N LEU A 8 -7.21 8.69 -8.12
CA LEU A 8 -6.08 9.39 -7.53
C LEU A 8 -5.94 9.00 -6.06
N TYR A 9 -4.72 8.64 -5.69
CA TYR A 9 -4.33 8.27 -4.32
C TYR A 9 -3.24 9.22 -3.85
N ASP A 10 -3.47 9.93 -2.75
CA ASP A 10 -2.50 10.84 -2.15
C ASP A 10 -1.91 10.24 -0.88
N SER A 11 -0.58 10.20 -0.80
CA SER A 11 0.17 9.70 0.36
C SER A 11 0.94 10.77 1.12
N THR A 12 0.63 12.04 0.91
CA THR A 12 1.30 13.18 1.59
C THR A 12 1.37 13.00 3.10
N LEU A 13 0.26 12.60 3.72
CA LEU A 13 0.16 12.49 5.19
C LEU A 13 0.83 11.25 5.78
N ARG A 14 1.29 10.31 4.95
CA ARG A 14 2.02 9.11 5.37
C ARG A 14 3.43 9.09 4.76
N ASP A 15 3.55 8.88 3.45
CA ASP A 15 4.84 8.76 2.77
C ASP A 15 5.56 10.12 2.71
N GLY A 16 4.84 11.16 2.32
CA GLY A 16 5.35 12.53 2.33
C GLY A 16 5.84 12.99 3.70
N ALA A 17 5.20 12.51 4.79
CA ALA A 17 5.64 12.80 6.16
C ALA A 17 6.99 12.14 6.55
N GLN A 18 7.48 11.18 5.76
CA GLN A 18 8.79 10.55 5.98
C GLN A 18 9.94 11.34 5.35
N THR A 19 9.64 12.38 4.59
CA THR A 19 10.66 13.25 3.97
C THR A 19 11.44 13.99 5.03
N LYS A 20 12.77 14.03 4.88
CA LYS A 20 13.66 14.73 5.83
C LYS A 20 13.25 16.20 5.99
N GLY A 21 13.03 16.62 7.23
CA GLY A 21 12.64 17.99 7.57
C GLY A 21 11.14 18.26 7.52
N VAL A 22 10.31 17.28 7.11
CA VAL A 22 8.86 17.36 7.18
C VAL A 22 8.38 16.79 8.51
N ASN A 23 7.56 17.57 9.22
CA ASN A 23 6.92 17.14 10.47
C ASN A 23 5.55 17.77 10.58
N PHE A 24 4.52 17.01 10.31
CA PHE A 24 3.14 17.46 10.41
C PHE A 24 2.61 17.34 11.83
N SER A 25 2.13 18.45 12.38
CA SER A 25 1.31 18.43 13.59
C SER A 25 -0.05 17.77 13.29
N LEU A 26 -0.80 17.45 14.34
CA LEU A 26 -2.16 16.93 14.18
C LEU A 26 -3.07 17.92 13.41
N ASP A 27 -2.94 19.22 13.69
CA ASP A 27 -3.71 20.27 13.02
C ASP A 27 -3.33 20.39 11.54
N ASP A 28 -2.03 20.24 11.21
CA ASP A 28 -1.59 20.21 9.81
C ASP A 28 -2.22 19.05 9.07
N LYS A 29 -2.23 17.86 9.67
CA LYS A 29 -2.85 16.67 9.06
C LYS A 29 -4.33 16.90 8.78
N PHE A 30 -5.09 17.52 9.69
CA PHE A 30 -6.50 17.84 9.45
C PHE A 30 -6.69 18.84 8.32
N LYS A 31 -5.88 19.91 8.27
CA LYS A 31 -5.94 20.92 7.23
C LYS A 31 -5.61 20.33 5.85
N ILE A 32 -4.52 19.56 5.76
CA ILE A 32 -4.10 18.90 4.51
C ILE A 32 -5.16 17.92 4.04
N TYR A 33 -5.67 17.07 4.93
CA TYR A 33 -6.76 16.14 4.61
C TYR A 33 -7.99 16.86 4.03
N LYS A 34 -8.38 17.99 4.66
CA LYS A 34 -9.50 18.78 4.18
C LYS A 34 -9.25 19.34 2.79
N ILE A 35 -8.07 19.91 2.54
CA ILE A 35 -7.69 20.46 1.22
C ILE A 35 -7.74 19.36 0.16
N LEU A 36 -7.10 18.21 0.41
CA LEU A 36 -7.09 17.08 -0.52
C LEU A 36 -8.49 16.57 -0.83
N SER A 37 -9.35 16.51 0.18
CA SER A 37 -10.74 16.11 0.02
C SER A 37 -11.54 17.14 -0.78
N ASP A 38 -11.33 18.45 -0.54
CA ASP A 38 -12.06 19.54 -1.22
C ASP A 38 -11.70 19.59 -2.72
N ILE A 39 -10.45 19.29 -3.10
CA ILE A 39 -10.03 19.22 -4.51
C ILE A 39 -10.42 17.91 -5.20
N GLY A 40 -10.96 16.93 -4.46
CA GLY A 40 -11.56 15.72 -5.02
C GLY A 40 -10.60 14.55 -5.23
N ILE A 41 -9.54 14.43 -4.41
CA ILE A 41 -8.72 13.22 -4.39
C ILE A 41 -9.58 12.02 -3.97
N ASP A 42 -9.49 10.90 -4.70
CA ASP A 42 -10.33 9.72 -4.42
C ASP A 42 -9.95 9.03 -3.12
N TYR A 43 -8.64 8.81 -2.88
CA TYR A 43 -8.09 8.15 -1.70
C TYR A 43 -7.04 9.02 -1.04
N ILE A 44 -7.11 9.15 0.28
CA ILE A 44 -6.12 9.91 1.08
C ILE A 44 -5.56 8.98 2.15
N GLU A 45 -4.27 8.71 2.09
CA GLU A 45 -3.57 7.91 3.07
C GLU A 45 -3.23 8.75 4.30
N GLY A 46 -3.99 8.54 5.37
CA GLY A 46 -3.93 9.41 6.55
C GLY A 46 -2.74 9.19 7.48
N GLY A 47 -2.05 8.06 7.37
CA GLY A 47 -0.94 7.70 8.24
C GLY A 47 -0.93 6.22 8.60
N TRP A 48 -0.13 5.86 9.61
CA TRP A 48 0.06 4.49 10.08
C TRP A 48 -0.41 4.34 11.54
N PRO A 49 -1.66 3.87 11.78
CA PRO A 49 -2.16 3.59 13.12
C PRO A 49 -1.28 2.59 13.87
N GLY A 50 -0.98 2.89 15.13
CA GLY A 50 -0.10 2.09 15.97
C GLY A 50 1.40 2.37 15.80
N ALA A 51 1.80 3.23 14.85
CA ALA A 51 3.21 3.58 14.66
C ALA A 51 3.64 4.80 15.50
N ASN A 52 2.73 5.77 15.66
CA ASN A 52 3.02 6.98 16.44
C ASN A 52 1.73 7.64 16.98
N PRO A 53 1.83 8.44 18.07
CA PRO A 53 0.67 9.07 18.69
C PRO A 53 -0.07 10.08 17.80
N THR A 54 0.63 10.75 16.88
CA THR A 54 0.00 11.74 15.97
C THR A 54 -0.97 11.05 15.03
N ASP A 55 -0.55 9.95 14.42
CA ASP A 55 -1.40 9.14 13.53
C ASP A 55 -2.57 8.51 14.30
N ASP A 56 -2.32 7.96 15.48
CA ASP A 56 -3.40 7.42 16.33
C ASP A 56 -4.45 8.48 16.67
N ASN A 57 -4.02 9.68 17.01
CA ASN A 57 -4.93 10.80 17.31
C ASN A 57 -5.66 11.30 16.06
N PHE A 58 -4.99 11.30 14.91
CA PHE A 58 -5.61 11.67 13.64
C PHE A 58 -6.78 10.74 13.32
N PHE A 59 -6.58 9.42 13.32
CA PHE A 59 -7.65 8.45 13.02
C PHE A 59 -8.76 8.43 14.06
N LYS A 60 -8.48 8.75 15.32
CA LYS A 60 -9.51 8.86 16.38
C LYS A 60 -10.42 10.08 16.22
N LYS A 61 -9.88 11.20 15.73
CA LYS A 61 -10.57 12.50 15.75
C LYS A 61 -11.07 12.97 14.39
N ILE A 62 -10.58 12.39 13.29
CA ILE A 62 -10.94 12.84 11.94
C ILE A 62 -12.43 12.60 11.65
N SER A 63 -13.11 13.63 11.11
CA SER A 63 -14.44 13.44 10.58
C SER A 63 -14.40 12.60 9.31
N ARG A 64 -15.25 11.60 9.25
CA ARG A 64 -15.36 10.69 8.10
C ARG A 64 -16.40 11.12 7.07
N GLN A 65 -16.97 12.30 7.25
CA GLN A 65 -17.87 12.92 6.28
C GLN A 65 -17.05 13.60 5.18
N SER A 66 -16.57 12.81 4.25
CA SER A 66 -15.74 13.26 3.13
C SER A 66 -16.13 12.51 1.86
N LYS A 67 -15.95 13.15 0.71
CA LYS A 67 -16.05 12.47 -0.61
C LYS A 67 -14.86 11.58 -0.87
N SER A 68 -13.72 11.90 -0.30
CA SER A 68 -12.49 11.11 -0.37
C SER A 68 -12.56 9.93 0.60
N ARG A 69 -12.02 8.81 0.19
CA ARG A 69 -11.89 7.63 1.05
C ARG A 69 -10.61 7.74 1.87
N LEU A 70 -10.75 7.77 3.19
CA LEU A 70 -9.61 7.73 4.11
C LEU A 70 -9.04 6.32 4.16
N VAL A 71 -7.72 6.21 3.99
CA VAL A 71 -6.98 4.94 3.99
C VAL A 71 -6.00 4.93 5.16
N ALA A 72 -5.93 3.83 5.90
CA ALA A 72 -4.89 3.59 6.89
C ALA A 72 -3.81 2.69 6.28
N PHE A 73 -2.55 3.06 6.48
CA PHE A 73 -1.40 2.27 6.03
C PHE A 73 -0.93 1.32 7.12
N GLY A 74 -0.39 0.18 6.72
CA GLY A 74 0.28 -0.74 7.63
C GLY A 74 1.05 -1.85 6.93
N MET A 75 1.69 -2.69 7.74
CA MET A 75 2.44 -3.85 7.24
C MET A 75 1.59 -5.12 7.31
N MET A 76 1.99 -6.12 6.53
CA MET A 76 1.54 -7.49 6.71
C MET A 76 1.84 -7.99 8.14
N ARG A 77 1.14 -9.05 8.58
CA ARG A 77 1.47 -9.72 9.85
C ARG A 77 2.95 -10.07 9.93
N LYS A 78 3.48 -10.11 11.13
CA LYS A 78 4.84 -10.59 11.38
C LYS A 78 4.90 -12.11 11.24
N SER A 79 6.05 -12.63 10.84
CA SER A 79 6.34 -14.06 10.87
C SER A 79 6.12 -14.64 12.27
N GLY A 80 5.62 -15.86 12.35
CA GLY A 80 5.31 -16.54 13.60
C GLY A 80 4.03 -16.08 14.31
N LYS A 81 3.27 -15.13 13.73
CA LYS A 81 1.96 -14.71 14.24
C LYS A 81 0.86 -15.01 13.24
N SER A 82 -0.36 -15.26 13.71
CA SER A 82 -1.53 -15.21 12.85
C SER A 82 -1.94 -13.76 12.58
N ALA A 83 -2.66 -13.51 11.48
CA ALA A 83 -3.18 -12.17 11.19
C ALA A 83 -4.08 -11.62 12.32
N SER A 84 -4.86 -12.49 12.99
CA SER A 84 -5.72 -12.12 14.12
C SER A 84 -4.95 -11.72 15.38
N ASN A 85 -3.72 -12.22 15.55
CA ASN A 85 -2.91 -11.99 16.76
C ASN A 85 -1.75 -11.01 16.52
N ASP A 86 -1.66 -10.41 15.33
CA ASP A 86 -0.66 -9.37 15.06
C ASP A 86 -1.17 -8.01 15.54
N PRO A 87 -0.51 -7.38 16.55
CA PRO A 87 -0.98 -6.12 17.10
C PRO A 87 -0.85 -4.96 16.11
N GLY A 88 0.17 -4.96 15.23
CA GLY A 88 0.36 -3.92 14.23
C GLY A 88 -0.74 -3.96 13.18
N LEU A 89 -1.02 -5.14 12.62
CA LEU A 89 -2.11 -5.32 11.66
C LEU A 89 -3.47 -4.97 12.31
N ASN A 90 -3.71 -5.42 13.53
CA ASN A 90 -4.96 -5.12 14.24
C ASN A 90 -5.12 -3.61 14.56
N ALA A 91 -4.05 -2.89 14.87
CA ALA A 91 -4.11 -1.43 15.05
C ALA A 91 -4.62 -0.72 13.79
N VAL A 92 -4.13 -1.14 12.62
CA VAL A 92 -4.57 -0.63 11.32
C VAL A 92 -6.03 -0.98 11.04
N LEU A 93 -6.41 -2.24 11.18
CA LEU A 93 -7.78 -2.72 10.91
C LEU A 93 -8.84 -2.12 11.86
N ASN A 94 -8.43 -1.77 13.08
CA ASN A 94 -9.32 -1.18 14.09
C ASN A 94 -9.26 0.37 14.13
N SER A 95 -8.56 1.00 13.19
CA SER A 95 -8.48 2.47 13.11
C SER A 95 -9.80 3.15 12.74
N GLY A 96 -10.80 2.36 12.38
CA GLY A 96 -12.16 2.80 12.07
C GLY A 96 -12.33 3.30 10.63
N VAL A 97 -11.39 3.07 9.75
CA VAL A 97 -11.54 3.27 8.30
C VAL A 97 -12.19 2.07 7.63
N SER A 98 -12.74 2.26 6.44
CA SER A 98 -13.27 1.17 5.61
C SER A 98 -12.27 0.67 4.56
N SER A 99 -11.12 1.32 4.43
CA SER A 99 -10.08 0.98 3.46
C SER A 99 -8.69 1.03 4.07
N VAL A 100 -7.86 0.05 3.73
CA VAL A 100 -6.47 -0.03 4.18
C VAL A 100 -5.53 -0.31 3.01
N CYS A 101 -4.29 0.19 3.13
CA CYS A 101 -3.18 -0.15 2.27
C CYS A 101 -2.16 -0.95 3.08
N LEU A 102 -1.94 -2.21 2.70
CA LEU A 102 -1.02 -3.10 3.38
C LEU A 102 0.22 -3.33 2.52
N VAL A 103 1.39 -2.93 3.05
CA VAL A 103 2.66 -3.10 2.36
C VAL A 103 3.25 -4.49 2.60
N GLY A 104 3.68 -5.14 1.52
CA GLY A 104 4.39 -6.42 1.57
C GLY A 104 5.62 -6.45 0.68
N LYS A 105 6.63 -7.21 1.10
CA LYS A 105 7.89 -7.32 0.37
C LYS A 105 7.72 -8.19 -0.88
N THR A 106 8.06 -7.63 -2.04
CA THR A 106 7.99 -8.32 -3.34
C THR A 106 9.38 -8.57 -3.95
N TRP A 107 10.41 -7.94 -3.43
CA TRP A 107 11.80 -8.19 -3.80
C TRP A 107 12.39 -9.28 -2.91
N ASP A 108 12.82 -10.37 -3.51
CA ASP A 108 13.36 -11.54 -2.82
C ASP A 108 14.62 -11.22 -1.97
N PHE A 109 15.40 -10.22 -2.37
CA PHE A 109 16.49 -9.69 -1.56
C PHE A 109 16.00 -9.18 -0.19
N HIS A 110 14.91 -8.41 -0.15
CA HIS A 110 14.35 -7.91 1.10
C HIS A 110 13.69 -9.01 1.94
N VAL A 111 13.11 -10.02 1.31
CA VAL A 111 12.56 -11.17 2.05
C VAL A 111 13.66 -11.91 2.80
N LYS A 112 14.81 -12.15 2.16
CA LYS A 112 15.94 -12.84 2.78
C LYS A 112 16.68 -11.98 3.81
N ASN A 113 16.95 -10.72 3.48
CA ASN A 113 17.88 -9.89 4.26
C ASN A 113 17.21 -8.99 5.28
N ALA A 114 16.01 -8.47 4.99
CA ALA A 114 15.26 -7.59 5.89
C ALA A 114 14.27 -8.39 6.75
N LEU A 115 13.38 -9.19 6.13
CA LEU A 115 12.43 -10.02 6.88
C LEU A 115 13.06 -11.25 7.50
N LYS A 116 14.11 -11.80 6.87
CA LYS A 116 14.81 -13.04 7.28
C LYS A 116 13.88 -14.25 7.37
N VAL A 117 12.97 -14.36 6.40
CA VAL A 117 12.01 -15.46 6.29
C VAL A 117 12.16 -16.20 4.97
N SER A 118 11.53 -17.38 4.86
CA SER A 118 11.41 -18.07 3.60
C SER A 118 10.46 -17.35 2.63
N TYR A 119 10.60 -17.63 1.34
CA TYR A 119 9.68 -17.12 0.32
C TYR A 119 8.23 -17.56 0.58
N THR A 120 8.07 -18.82 1.00
CA THR A 120 6.74 -19.36 1.35
C THR A 120 6.13 -18.61 2.51
N GLU A 121 6.86 -18.39 3.61
CA GLU A 121 6.36 -17.64 4.76
C GLU A 121 5.95 -16.22 4.36
N ASN A 122 6.75 -15.52 3.52
CA ASN A 122 6.35 -14.19 3.06
C ASN A 122 5.06 -14.22 2.21
N LEU A 123 4.89 -15.23 1.35
CA LEU A 123 3.65 -15.40 0.59
C LEU A 123 2.46 -15.68 1.50
N ASP A 124 2.66 -16.46 2.57
CA ASP A 124 1.63 -16.74 3.56
C ASP A 124 1.32 -15.50 4.40
N MET A 125 2.33 -14.70 4.78
CA MET A 125 2.10 -13.40 5.44
C MET A 125 1.24 -12.47 4.59
N ILE A 126 1.50 -12.39 3.28
CA ILE A 126 0.70 -11.60 2.34
C ILE A 126 -0.73 -12.13 2.28
N SER A 127 -0.90 -13.43 2.03
CA SER A 127 -2.22 -14.01 1.85
C SER A 127 -3.07 -13.96 3.10
N ASP A 128 -2.52 -14.30 4.27
CA ASP A 128 -3.23 -14.28 5.55
C ASP A 128 -3.69 -12.88 5.93
N SER A 129 -2.79 -11.87 5.77
CA SER A 129 -3.10 -10.50 6.15
C SER A 129 -4.18 -9.89 5.26
N ILE A 130 -4.07 -10.07 3.94
CA ILE A 130 -5.05 -9.55 2.99
C ILE A 130 -6.39 -10.25 3.17
N PHE A 131 -6.38 -11.58 3.28
CA PHE A 131 -7.61 -12.34 3.50
C PHE A 131 -8.32 -11.90 4.80
N TYR A 132 -7.57 -11.77 5.90
CA TYR A 132 -8.11 -11.34 7.19
C TYR A 132 -8.70 -9.92 7.14
N ALA A 133 -8.03 -9.00 6.44
CA ALA A 133 -8.49 -7.63 6.25
C ALA A 133 -9.73 -7.57 5.33
N SER A 134 -9.74 -8.33 4.22
CA SER A 134 -10.84 -8.32 3.25
C SER A 134 -12.17 -8.86 3.79
N LYS A 135 -12.16 -9.59 4.92
CA LYS A 135 -13.38 -10.03 5.62
C LYS A 135 -13.95 -8.99 6.57
N ARG A 136 -13.26 -7.86 6.76
CA ARG A 136 -13.59 -6.84 7.76
C ARG A 136 -13.80 -5.46 7.17
N LEU A 137 -13.18 -5.19 6.03
CA LEU A 137 -13.14 -3.87 5.41
C LEU A 137 -13.66 -3.92 3.98
N ASP A 138 -14.12 -2.80 3.49
CA ASP A 138 -14.67 -2.67 2.12
C ASP A 138 -13.60 -2.84 1.06
N GLU A 139 -12.40 -2.29 1.30
CA GLU A 139 -11.29 -2.35 0.35
C GLU A 139 -9.95 -2.57 1.06
N VAL A 140 -9.18 -3.49 0.50
CA VAL A 140 -7.79 -3.76 0.87
C VAL A 140 -6.91 -3.53 -0.34
N MET A 141 -5.91 -2.67 -0.19
CA MET A 141 -4.87 -2.44 -1.19
C MET A 141 -3.62 -3.21 -0.80
N PHE A 142 -2.97 -3.79 -1.78
CA PHE A 142 -1.66 -4.40 -1.63
C PHE A 142 -0.60 -3.49 -2.23
N ASP A 143 0.23 -2.88 -1.39
CA ASP A 143 1.38 -2.09 -1.79
C ASP A 143 2.56 -3.04 -2.02
N ALA A 144 2.85 -3.30 -3.29
CA ALA A 144 3.89 -4.24 -3.72
C ALA A 144 5.26 -3.57 -3.66
N GLU A 145 5.83 -3.44 -2.45
CA GLU A 145 7.05 -2.67 -2.19
C GLU A 145 8.26 -3.25 -2.95
N HIS A 146 9.01 -2.36 -3.61
CA HIS A 146 10.14 -2.70 -4.50
C HIS A 146 9.77 -3.69 -5.61
N PHE A 147 8.56 -3.59 -6.14
CA PHE A 147 8.10 -4.54 -7.15
C PHE A 147 9.01 -4.56 -8.38
N PHE A 148 9.37 -3.39 -8.89
CA PHE A 148 10.19 -3.30 -10.10
C PHE A 148 11.59 -3.87 -9.91
N ASP A 149 12.23 -3.62 -8.77
CA ASP A 149 13.52 -4.25 -8.41
C ASP A 149 13.38 -5.77 -8.33
N GLY A 150 12.34 -6.22 -7.62
CA GLY A 150 12.05 -7.64 -7.48
C GLY A 150 11.74 -8.32 -8.81
N PHE A 151 10.98 -7.66 -9.69
CA PHE A 151 10.66 -8.18 -11.02
C PHE A 151 11.93 -8.36 -11.88
N LYS A 152 12.82 -7.37 -11.88
CA LYS A 152 14.11 -7.44 -12.60
C LYS A 152 15.03 -8.54 -12.05
N ASN A 153 15.00 -8.77 -10.73
CA ASN A 153 15.88 -9.74 -10.07
C ASN A 153 15.29 -11.16 -10.07
N ASN A 154 14.01 -11.30 -9.71
CA ASN A 154 13.31 -12.59 -9.60
C ASN A 154 11.84 -12.45 -10.02
N LYS A 155 11.62 -12.30 -11.33
CA LYS A 155 10.29 -12.12 -11.93
C LYS A 155 9.25 -13.12 -11.40
N LYS A 156 9.62 -14.42 -11.36
CA LYS A 156 8.69 -15.49 -10.94
C LYS A 156 8.20 -15.26 -9.51
N TYR A 157 9.08 -14.88 -8.61
CA TYR A 157 8.73 -14.65 -7.21
C TYR A 157 7.86 -13.38 -7.06
N SER A 158 8.30 -12.26 -7.64
CA SER A 158 7.56 -10.99 -7.55
C SER A 158 6.16 -11.09 -8.15
N MET A 159 6.01 -11.75 -9.30
CA MET A 159 4.69 -12.01 -9.89
C MET A 159 3.82 -12.89 -9.00
N ASN A 160 4.41 -13.86 -8.28
CA ASN A 160 3.68 -14.71 -7.35
C ASN A 160 3.15 -13.94 -6.13
N THR A 161 3.87 -12.93 -5.63
CA THR A 161 3.36 -12.07 -4.54
C THR A 161 2.10 -11.32 -4.96
N LEU A 162 2.06 -10.77 -6.19
CA LEU A 162 0.88 -10.10 -6.73
C LEU A 162 -0.31 -11.05 -6.86
N LYS A 163 -0.06 -12.24 -7.40
CA LYS A 163 -1.08 -13.28 -7.55
C LYS A 163 -1.67 -13.67 -6.20
N ARG A 164 -0.83 -13.92 -5.20
CA ARG A 164 -1.26 -14.24 -3.83
C ARG A 164 -2.11 -13.13 -3.21
N ALA A 165 -1.70 -11.88 -3.37
CA ALA A 165 -2.48 -10.73 -2.89
C ALA A 165 -3.86 -10.66 -3.55
N LEU A 166 -3.93 -10.79 -4.88
CA LEU A 166 -5.18 -10.77 -5.63
C LEU A 166 -6.13 -11.90 -5.21
N GLU A 167 -5.63 -13.13 -5.14
CA GLU A 167 -6.41 -14.32 -4.76
C GLU A 167 -6.91 -14.26 -3.32
N SER A 168 -6.22 -13.51 -2.44
CA SER A 168 -6.59 -13.31 -1.05
C SER A 168 -7.60 -12.17 -0.85
N GLY A 169 -8.01 -11.47 -1.92
CA GLY A 169 -9.07 -10.49 -1.87
C GLY A 169 -8.62 -9.03 -1.91
N ALA A 170 -7.37 -8.74 -2.29
CA ALA A 170 -6.97 -7.37 -2.56
C ALA A 170 -7.83 -6.74 -3.67
N ARG A 171 -8.37 -5.53 -3.40
CA ARG A 171 -9.11 -4.75 -4.40
C ARG A 171 -8.15 -4.10 -5.39
N TRP A 172 -7.03 -3.59 -4.88
CA TRP A 172 -6.01 -2.93 -5.67
C TRP A 172 -4.65 -3.60 -5.45
N ILE A 173 -3.93 -3.81 -6.55
CA ILE A 173 -2.53 -4.25 -6.57
C ILE A 173 -1.71 -3.05 -7.04
N VAL A 174 -0.95 -2.44 -6.14
CA VAL A 174 -0.17 -1.23 -6.40
C VAL A 174 1.29 -1.60 -6.59
N LEU A 175 1.82 -1.34 -7.78
CA LEU A 175 3.22 -1.61 -8.11
C LEU A 175 4.08 -0.44 -7.66
N CYS A 176 5.00 -0.65 -6.72
CA CYS A 176 5.83 0.40 -6.18
C CYS A 176 7.23 0.40 -6.80
N ASP A 177 7.62 1.52 -7.41
CA ASP A 177 9.01 1.82 -7.73
C ASP A 177 9.65 2.56 -6.56
N THR A 178 9.86 1.82 -5.46
CA THR A 178 10.28 2.36 -4.17
C THR A 178 11.66 3.02 -4.21
N ASN A 179 12.54 2.56 -5.10
CA ASN A 179 13.86 3.17 -5.34
C ASN A 179 13.81 4.32 -6.36
N GLY A 180 12.67 4.53 -7.06
CA GLY A 180 12.55 5.53 -8.11
C GLY A 180 13.55 5.34 -9.26
N GLY A 181 14.00 4.10 -9.50
CA GLY A 181 15.07 3.78 -10.44
C GLY A 181 14.61 3.06 -11.71
N THR A 182 13.31 2.88 -11.89
CA THR A 182 12.79 2.22 -13.09
C THR A 182 12.68 3.23 -14.23
N LEU A 183 13.33 2.94 -15.34
CA LEU A 183 13.35 3.84 -16.49
C LEU A 183 12.05 3.74 -17.28
N PRO A 184 11.54 4.85 -17.86
CA PRO A 184 10.26 4.88 -18.58
C PRO A 184 10.13 3.84 -19.70
N TYR A 185 11.21 3.51 -20.39
CA TYR A 185 11.17 2.51 -21.46
C TYR A 185 11.08 1.05 -20.97
N GLU A 186 11.37 0.77 -19.68
CA GLU A 186 11.23 -0.56 -19.09
C GLU A 186 9.76 -0.86 -18.72
N LEU A 187 8.96 0.19 -18.43
CA LEU A 187 7.61 0.06 -17.92
C LEU A 187 6.66 -0.72 -18.84
N PRO A 188 6.62 -0.46 -20.19
CA PRO A 188 5.67 -1.16 -21.05
C PRO A 188 5.81 -2.69 -20.99
N GLU A 189 7.03 -3.20 -20.95
CA GLU A 189 7.28 -4.64 -20.87
C GLU A 189 6.80 -5.19 -19.52
N ILE A 190 7.20 -4.57 -18.42
CA ILE A 190 6.85 -5.01 -17.06
C ILE A 190 5.33 -4.98 -16.86
N ILE A 191 4.68 -3.87 -17.23
CA ILE A 191 3.23 -3.71 -17.08
C ILE A 191 2.46 -4.72 -17.95
N ASN A 192 2.92 -4.99 -19.17
CA ASN A 192 2.29 -5.99 -20.03
C ASN A 192 2.37 -7.39 -19.42
N GLU A 193 3.48 -7.75 -18.77
CA GLU A 193 3.57 -9.02 -18.05
C GLU A 193 2.63 -9.08 -16.83
N VAL A 194 2.55 -8.01 -16.05
CA VAL A 194 1.64 -7.92 -14.91
C VAL A 194 0.18 -8.05 -15.34
N LYS A 195 -0.21 -7.39 -16.43
CA LYS A 195 -1.58 -7.44 -16.97
C LYS A 195 -2.02 -8.84 -17.43
N LYS A 196 -1.11 -9.80 -17.60
CA LYS A 196 -1.47 -11.20 -17.88
C LYS A 196 -2.12 -11.89 -16.67
N ILE A 197 -1.86 -11.40 -15.45
CA ILE A 197 -2.36 -12.00 -14.20
C ILE A 197 -3.20 -11.04 -13.35
N ILE A 198 -3.01 -9.74 -13.48
CA ILE A 198 -3.75 -8.72 -12.72
C ILE A 198 -4.70 -7.99 -13.68
N PRO A 199 -6.02 -8.00 -13.44
CA PRO A 199 -6.98 -7.21 -14.21
C PRO A 199 -6.65 -5.70 -14.16
N GLN A 200 -6.76 -5.03 -15.28
CA GLN A 200 -6.39 -3.61 -15.38
C GLN A 200 -7.18 -2.69 -14.43
N ASP A 201 -8.43 -3.03 -14.14
CA ASP A 201 -9.31 -2.31 -13.22
C ASP A 201 -8.96 -2.55 -11.73
N LYS A 202 -7.96 -3.37 -11.46
CA LYS A 202 -7.40 -3.64 -10.13
C LYS A 202 -5.94 -3.23 -9.99
N LEU A 203 -5.37 -2.61 -11.01
CA LEU A 203 -3.96 -2.25 -11.05
C LEU A 203 -3.77 -0.77 -10.69
N GLY A 204 -2.85 -0.51 -9.76
CA GLY A 204 -2.34 0.81 -9.41
C GLY A 204 -0.83 0.88 -9.56
N VAL A 205 -0.30 2.09 -9.53
CA VAL A 205 1.15 2.35 -9.56
C VAL A 205 1.50 3.43 -8.54
N HIS A 206 2.69 3.31 -7.96
CA HIS A 206 3.27 4.27 -7.03
C HIS A 206 4.74 4.46 -7.41
N PHE A 207 5.06 5.58 -8.05
CA PHE A 207 6.41 5.90 -8.48
C PHE A 207 7.03 6.97 -7.59
N HIS A 208 8.23 6.69 -7.06
CA HIS A 208 9.08 7.71 -6.45
C HIS A 208 9.81 8.50 -7.53
N ASN A 209 10.01 9.80 -7.29
CA ASN A 209 10.62 10.71 -8.26
C ASN A 209 12.10 11.04 -7.96
N ASP A 210 12.83 10.11 -7.34
CA ASP A 210 14.22 10.34 -6.91
C ASP A 210 15.18 10.57 -8.09
N THR A 211 14.80 10.12 -9.27
CA THR A 211 15.57 10.27 -10.52
C THR A 211 14.89 11.17 -11.55
N ASP A 212 13.85 11.92 -11.16
CA ASP A 212 13.04 12.79 -12.02
C ASP A 212 12.41 12.09 -13.24
N ASN A 213 12.04 10.80 -13.09
CA ASN A 213 11.44 9.97 -14.13
C ASN A 213 9.98 9.56 -13.87
N ALA A 214 9.40 9.93 -12.71
CA ALA A 214 8.05 9.55 -12.34
C ALA A 214 6.97 10.36 -13.10
#